data_522bd2df56d2236ed13ad60b51cb209d
#
_entry.id   522bd2df56d2236ed13ad60b51cb209d
#
_cell.length_a   1.000
_cell.length_b   1.000
_cell.length_c   1.000
_cell.angle_alpha   90.00
_cell.angle_beta   90.00
_cell.angle_gamma   90.00
#
_symmetry.space_group_name_H-M   'P 1'
#
loop_
_entity.id
_entity.type
_entity.pdbx_description
1 polymer ?
#
loop_
_entity_poly.entity_id
_entity_poly.type
_entity_poly.pdbx_seq_one_letter_code
_entity_poly.pdbx_strand_id
1 'polypeptide(L)'
;MKLFEAGSLWSYKGYRLFWFSNAIFVLGASAFPIALAVTVLDAGGTATSLGLILGARVLSGVVFAPFAGVWADRLPRRNVMIGADLFRAAVVISMVFVSAPSMPHYLLGLAVFLVGVGDAFGAAAAGAIIPSLVPDEKLPAANVARNIMTKGATIVGPGIGGASVFLIGGRLTFLITAIAFVIGTYFLFKIEEDININKREQEPFFVELREGLRTVRDIPWIGAFILMVSVQLMVVIAAETVLLPVISRREFDSNTPFALAASAFAIGSIISALLCVKIKVKHEGYVSIFVWMFIIIAPLALAFPVSGTFIVIAYLLAGFSVGPWEAWWSSAVQREVPAHLQGRVFSIDHMGSAGLMPIGMALIGPAVALFGEKELLIGASIFHVLISFAILRVPGVKDMKMPANYSYGEQR
;
A
#
# COMPACT_ATOMS: atom_id res chain seq x y z
N MET A 1 0.58 28.72 -17.14
CA MET A 1 0.34 27.49 -17.91
C MET A 1 -1.16 27.22 -17.89
N LYS A 2 -1.84 27.35 -19.01
CA LYS A 2 -3.30 27.15 -19.07
C LYS A 2 -3.57 25.64 -19.05
N LEU A 3 -4.06 25.14 -17.94
CA LEU A 3 -4.27 23.71 -17.65
C LEU A 3 -5.19 22.99 -18.66
N PHE A 4 -6.05 23.73 -19.36
CA PHE A 4 -7.07 23.19 -20.27
C PHE A 4 -6.83 23.51 -21.76
N GLU A 5 -5.64 23.98 -22.15
CA GLU A 5 -5.31 24.19 -23.56
C GLU A 5 -5.27 22.86 -24.33
N ALA A 6 -5.62 22.94 -25.62
CA ALA A 6 -5.55 21.78 -26.53
C ALA A 6 -4.14 21.17 -26.48
N GLY A 7 -4.07 19.85 -26.25
CA GLY A 7 -2.82 19.10 -26.06
C GLY A 7 -2.31 18.99 -24.61
N SER A 8 -2.96 19.65 -23.62
CA SER A 8 -2.69 19.37 -22.22
C SER A 8 -3.37 18.07 -21.79
N LEU A 9 -2.83 17.40 -20.75
CA LEU A 9 -3.43 16.18 -20.17
C LEU A 9 -4.89 16.42 -19.74
N TRP A 10 -5.19 17.62 -19.26
CA TRP A 10 -6.50 17.98 -18.73
C TRP A 10 -7.54 18.33 -19.82
N SER A 11 -7.16 18.38 -21.10
CA SER A 11 -8.12 18.53 -22.20
C SER A 11 -8.92 17.24 -22.44
N TYR A 12 -8.41 16.08 -22.05
CA TYR A 12 -9.08 14.79 -22.20
C TYR A 12 -10.17 14.59 -21.15
N LYS A 13 -11.44 14.70 -21.57
CA LYS A 13 -12.61 14.62 -20.67
C LYS A 13 -12.64 13.30 -19.87
N GLY A 14 -12.40 12.16 -20.54
CA GLY A 14 -12.37 10.84 -19.90
C GLY A 14 -11.34 10.75 -18.77
N TYR A 15 -10.11 11.25 -19.02
CA TYR A 15 -9.05 11.27 -18.03
C TYR A 15 -9.38 12.16 -16.82
N ARG A 16 -9.95 13.35 -17.04
CA ARG A 16 -10.39 14.24 -15.94
C ARG A 16 -11.40 13.55 -15.05
N LEU A 17 -12.44 12.94 -15.64
CA LEU A 17 -13.48 12.24 -14.90
C LEU A 17 -12.89 11.06 -14.09
N PHE A 18 -12.01 10.28 -14.69
CA PHE A 18 -11.28 9.23 -14.02
C PHE A 18 -10.43 9.76 -12.85
N TRP A 19 -9.68 10.85 -13.09
CA TRP A 19 -8.81 11.42 -12.07
C TRP A 19 -9.59 11.91 -10.85
N PHE A 20 -10.71 12.62 -11.06
CA PHE A 20 -11.60 13.05 -9.96
C PHE A 20 -12.26 11.90 -9.25
N SER A 21 -12.75 10.89 -9.99
CA SER A 21 -13.27 9.65 -9.40
C SER A 21 -12.25 9.00 -8.48
N ASN A 22 -11.04 8.77 -9.01
CA ASN A 22 -9.97 8.10 -8.27
C ASN A 22 -9.46 8.95 -7.09
N ALA A 23 -9.43 10.28 -7.21
CA ALA A 23 -9.05 11.18 -6.11
C ALA A 23 -10.04 11.08 -4.94
N ILE A 24 -11.33 11.15 -5.21
CA ILE A 24 -12.39 11.05 -4.20
C ILE A 24 -12.36 9.66 -3.56
N PHE A 25 -12.22 8.61 -4.38
CA PHE A 25 -12.07 7.24 -3.90
C PHE A 25 -10.89 7.08 -2.94
N VAL A 26 -9.67 7.50 -3.36
CA VAL A 26 -8.45 7.31 -2.55
C VAL A 26 -8.51 8.12 -1.26
N LEU A 27 -9.05 9.34 -1.28
CA LEU A 27 -9.27 10.16 -0.07
C LEU A 27 -10.20 9.45 0.92
N GLY A 28 -11.36 8.95 0.45
CA GLY A 28 -12.29 8.21 1.30
C GLY A 28 -11.69 6.90 1.83
N ALA A 29 -11.00 6.16 0.97
CA ALA A 29 -10.34 4.91 1.35
C ALA A 29 -9.19 5.12 2.35
N SER A 30 -8.51 6.27 2.31
CA SER A 30 -7.41 6.60 3.24
C SER A 30 -7.90 6.92 4.67
N ALA A 31 -9.17 7.34 4.83
CA ALA A 31 -9.78 7.53 6.14
C ALA A 31 -10.21 6.20 6.80
N PHE A 32 -10.45 5.17 5.99
CA PHE A 32 -10.99 3.88 6.42
C PHE A 32 -10.16 3.17 7.51
N PRO A 33 -8.80 3.06 7.43
CA PRO A 33 -8.02 2.38 8.45
C PRO A 33 -8.16 3.00 9.84
N ILE A 34 -8.26 4.35 9.91
CA ILE A 34 -8.45 5.06 11.17
C ILE A 34 -9.82 4.73 11.77
N ALA A 35 -10.89 4.84 10.95
CA ALA A 35 -12.24 4.50 11.38
C ALA A 35 -12.33 3.03 11.84
N LEU A 36 -11.70 2.11 11.11
CA LEU A 36 -11.69 0.69 11.43
C LEU A 36 -11.02 0.41 12.77
N ALA A 37 -9.79 0.91 12.97
CA ALA A 37 -9.04 0.67 14.19
C ALA A 37 -9.81 1.20 15.42
N VAL A 38 -10.32 2.44 15.33
CA VAL A 38 -11.10 3.05 16.42
C VAL A 38 -12.38 2.26 16.69
N THR A 39 -13.11 1.87 15.64
CA THR A 39 -14.36 1.11 15.81
C THR A 39 -14.13 -0.26 16.46
N VAL A 40 -13.05 -0.96 16.08
CA VAL A 40 -12.69 -2.25 16.70
C VAL A 40 -12.36 -2.06 18.18
N LEU A 41 -11.56 -1.03 18.51
CA LEU A 41 -11.16 -0.74 19.89
C LEU A 41 -12.34 -0.23 20.74
N ASP A 42 -13.26 0.56 20.17
CA ASP A 42 -14.50 1.01 20.84
C ASP A 42 -15.44 -0.14 21.18
N ALA A 43 -15.43 -1.19 20.34
CA ALA A 43 -16.18 -2.42 20.58
C ALA A 43 -15.48 -3.39 21.56
N GLY A 44 -14.42 -2.96 22.26
CA GLY A 44 -13.65 -3.78 23.19
C GLY A 44 -12.69 -4.74 22.51
N GLY A 45 -12.38 -4.53 21.24
CA GLY A 45 -11.42 -5.34 20.50
C GLY A 45 -9.99 -5.19 21.02
N THR A 46 -9.22 -6.26 20.89
CA THR A 46 -7.82 -6.36 21.28
C THR A 46 -6.89 -6.22 20.09
N ALA A 47 -5.57 -6.17 20.32
CA ALA A 47 -4.57 -6.26 19.26
C ALA A 47 -4.75 -7.50 18.39
N THR A 48 -5.19 -8.64 18.97
CA THR A 48 -5.50 -9.87 18.22
C THR A 48 -6.66 -9.66 17.25
N SER A 49 -7.81 -9.14 17.72
CA SER A 49 -8.96 -8.92 16.85
C SER A 49 -8.65 -7.88 15.77
N LEU A 50 -7.96 -6.79 16.11
CA LEU A 50 -7.55 -5.77 15.15
C LEU A 50 -6.59 -6.34 14.09
N GLY A 51 -5.59 -7.11 14.51
CA GLY A 51 -4.63 -7.75 13.60
C GLY A 51 -5.30 -8.73 12.64
N LEU A 52 -6.22 -9.57 13.11
CA LEU A 52 -6.99 -10.50 12.28
C LEU A 52 -7.88 -9.76 11.26
N ILE A 53 -8.56 -8.69 11.68
CA ILE A 53 -9.44 -7.90 10.82
C ILE A 53 -8.62 -7.15 9.74
N LEU A 54 -7.52 -6.51 10.10
CA LEU A 54 -6.64 -5.83 9.15
C LEU A 54 -5.97 -6.83 8.20
N GLY A 55 -5.50 -7.97 8.74
CA GLY A 55 -4.92 -9.05 7.97
C GLY A 55 -5.90 -9.64 6.95
N ALA A 56 -7.18 -9.76 7.30
CA ALA A 56 -8.23 -10.24 6.40
C ALA A 56 -8.37 -9.35 5.14
N ARG A 57 -8.25 -8.01 5.27
CA ARG A 57 -8.27 -7.08 4.12
C ARG A 57 -7.09 -7.32 3.18
N VAL A 58 -5.88 -7.41 3.73
CA VAL A 58 -4.67 -7.62 2.93
C VAL A 58 -4.69 -8.99 2.27
N LEU A 59 -5.09 -10.03 3.02
CA LEU A 59 -5.21 -11.39 2.50
C LEU A 59 -6.17 -11.47 1.31
N SER A 60 -7.34 -10.84 1.41
CA SER A 60 -8.31 -10.84 0.29
C SER A 60 -7.74 -10.13 -0.93
N GLY A 61 -7.04 -9.00 -0.76
CA GLY A 61 -6.35 -8.31 -1.83
C GLY A 61 -5.35 -9.21 -2.57
N VAL A 62 -4.51 -9.92 -1.82
CA VAL A 62 -3.50 -10.84 -2.39
C VAL A 62 -4.15 -12.03 -3.10
N VAL A 63 -5.14 -12.67 -2.47
CA VAL A 63 -5.82 -13.85 -3.02
C VAL A 63 -6.60 -13.53 -4.29
N PHE A 64 -7.27 -12.38 -4.33
CA PHE A 64 -8.13 -12.01 -5.45
C PHE A 64 -7.43 -11.18 -6.54
N ALA A 65 -6.20 -10.70 -6.33
CA ALA A 65 -5.45 -9.95 -7.34
C ALA A 65 -5.31 -10.66 -8.69
N PRO A 66 -4.99 -11.97 -8.76
CA PRO A 66 -4.92 -12.69 -10.04
C PRO A 66 -6.26 -12.73 -10.80
N PHE A 67 -7.36 -12.97 -10.07
CA PHE A 67 -8.70 -13.00 -10.66
C PHE A 67 -9.11 -11.60 -11.14
N ALA A 68 -8.79 -10.57 -10.37
CA ALA A 68 -9.08 -9.19 -10.70
C ALA A 68 -8.37 -8.74 -11.98
N GLY A 69 -7.11 -9.15 -12.18
CA GLY A 69 -6.37 -8.92 -13.41
C GLY A 69 -7.10 -9.50 -14.63
N VAL A 70 -7.47 -10.79 -14.58
CA VAL A 70 -8.19 -11.46 -15.65
C VAL A 70 -9.53 -10.78 -15.98
N TRP A 71 -10.24 -10.31 -14.97
CA TRP A 71 -11.52 -9.62 -15.19
C TRP A 71 -11.34 -8.22 -15.78
N ALA A 72 -10.32 -7.48 -15.33
CA ALA A 72 -9.98 -6.16 -15.88
C ALA A 72 -9.58 -6.23 -17.37
N ASP A 73 -9.07 -7.38 -17.83
CA ASP A 73 -8.70 -7.59 -19.21
C ASP A 73 -9.87 -8.04 -20.11
N ARG A 74 -10.85 -8.73 -19.53
CA ARG A 74 -11.99 -9.31 -20.28
C ARG A 74 -13.22 -8.41 -20.31
N LEU A 75 -13.40 -7.54 -19.34
CA LEU A 75 -14.55 -6.67 -19.20
C LEU A 75 -14.17 -5.20 -19.43
N PRO A 76 -15.14 -4.35 -19.83
CA PRO A 76 -14.91 -2.91 -19.84
C PRO A 76 -14.42 -2.45 -18.46
N ARG A 77 -13.22 -1.87 -18.41
CA ARG A 77 -12.52 -1.52 -17.15
C ARG A 77 -13.33 -0.56 -16.29
N ARG A 78 -14.03 0.38 -16.96
CA ARG A 78 -15.01 1.26 -16.33
C ARG A 78 -16.08 0.48 -15.55
N ASN A 79 -16.65 -0.57 -16.14
CA ASN A 79 -17.73 -1.35 -15.52
C ASN A 79 -17.19 -2.15 -14.31
N VAL A 80 -15.97 -2.68 -14.41
CA VAL A 80 -15.29 -3.37 -13.28
C VAL A 80 -15.09 -2.39 -12.12
N MET A 81 -14.62 -1.16 -12.40
CA MET A 81 -14.47 -0.11 -11.38
C MET A 81 -15.81 0.25 -10.73
N ILE A 82 -16.85 0.50 -11.53
CA ILE A 82 -18.21 0.81 -11.03
C ILE A 82 -18.72 -0.32 -10.12
N GLY A 83 -18.61 -1.57 -10.57
CA GLY A 83 -19.02 -2.73 -9.79
C GLY A 83 -18.26 -2.85 -8.47
N ALA A 84 -16.94 -2.68 -8.51
CA ALA A 84 -16.09 -2.72 -7.33
C ALA A 84 -16.43 -1.59 -6.33
N ASP A 85 -16.65 -0.35 -6.82
CA ASP A 85 -16.96 0.79 -5.97
C ASP A 85 -18.33 0.68 -5.31
N LEU A 86 -19.36 0.26 -6.07
CA LEU A 86 -20.70 0.03 -5.53
C LEU A 86 -20.72 -1.13 -4.55
N PHE A 87 -20.01 -2.22 -4.85
CA PHE A 87 -19.86 -3.34 -3.92
C PHE A 87 -19.20 -2.89 -2.62
N ARG A 88 -18.08 -2.15 -2.68
CA ARG A 88 -17.41 -1.62 -1.50
C ARG A 88 -18.30 -0.65 -0.73
N ALA A 89 -19.01 0.25 -1.42
CA ALA A 89 -19.93 1.16 -0.78
C ALA A 89 -21.02 0.41 0.02
N ALA A 90 -21.64 -0.61 -0.58
CA ALA A 90 -22.63 -1.44 0.08
C ALA A 90 -22.07 -2.17 1.31
N VAL A 91 -20.89 -2.77 1.18
CA VAL A 91 -20.22 -3.45 2.29
C VAL A 91 -19.84 -2.45 3.40
N VAL A 92 -19.28 -1.29 3.06
CA VAL A 92 -18.89 -0.26 4.05
C VAL A 92 -20.12 0.31 4.75
N ILE A 93 -21.26 0.49 4.06
CA ILE A 93 -22.54 0.86 4.69
C ILE A 93 -22.97 -0.23 5.67
N SER A 94 -22.88 -1.51 5.30
CA SER A 94 -23.25 -2.60 6.21
C SER A 94 -22.37 -2.62 7.48
N MET A 95 -21.12 -2.15 7.40
CA MET A 95 -20.22 -2.07 8.55
C MET A 95 -20.76 -1.14 9.65
N VAL A 96 -21.54 -0.12 9.31
CA VAL A 96 -22.19 0.75 10.29
C VAL A 96 -23.12 -0.06 11.22
N PHE A 97 -23.70 -1.15 10.73
CA PHE A 97 -24.59 -2.02 11.50
C PHE A 97 -23.82 -3.14 12.22
N VAL A 98 -22.94 -3.85 11.51
CA VAL A 98 -22.18 -4.97 12.09
C VAL A 98 -21.06 -4.56 13.03
N SER A 99 -20.71 -3.28 13.10
CA SER A 99 -19.75 -2.73 14.05
C SER A 99 -20.37 -2.29 15.38
N ALA A 100 -21.66 -2.58 15.62
CA ALA A 100 -22.26 -2.33 16.92
C ALA A 100 -21.58 -3.17 18.02
N PRO A 101 -21.43 -2.64 19.25
CA PRO A 101 -20.73 -3.36 20.33
C PRO A 101 -21.32 -4.73 20.67
N SER A 102 -22.57 -4.95 20.34
CA SER A 102 -23.27 -6.25 20.54
C SER A 102 -22.98 -7.28 19.44
N MET A 103 -22.32 -6.88 18.34
CA MET A 103 -22.08 -7.75 17.21
C MET A 103 -20.71 -8.44 17.32
N PRO A 104 -20.62 -9.72 16.92
CA PRO A 104 -19.34 -10.44 16.92
C PRO A 104 -18.32 -9.82 15.97
N HIS A 105 -17.07 -9.67 16.41
CA HIS A 105 -15.97 -9.08 15.62
C HIS A 105 -15.70 -9.80 14.29
N TYR A 106 -16.04 -11.10 14.18
CA TYR A 106 -15.86 -11.84 12.92
C TYR A 106 -16.75 -11.31 11.78
N LEU A 107 -17.92 -10.73 12.09
CA LEU A 107 -18.77 -10.11 11.05
C LEU A 107 -18.12 -8.86 10.48
N LEU A 108 -17.47 -8.07 11.33
CA LEU A 108 -16.67 -6.93 10.89
C LEU A 108 -15.45 -7.40 10.07
N GLY A 109 -14.79 -8.48 10.51
CA GLY A 109 -13.69 -9.10 9.77
C GLY A 109 -14.11 -9.58 8.38
N LEU A 110 -15.30 -10.22 8.27
CA LEU A 110 -15.86 -10.63 6.98
C LEU A 110 -16.16 -9.41 6.07
N ALA A 111 -16.77 -8.36 6.61
CA ALA A 111 -17.02 -7.14 5.85
C ALA A 111 -15.72 -6.50 5.36
N VAL A 112 -14.69 -6.42 6.21
CA VAL A 112 -13.36 -5.89 5.84
C VAL A 112 -12.67 -6.77 4.79
N PHE A 113 -12.80 -8.09 4.88
CA PHE A 113 -12.34 -9.03 3.84
C PHE A 113 -13.02 -8.72 2.49
N LEU A 114 -14.34 -8.54 2.48
CA LEU A 114 -15.09 -8.19 1.26
C LEU A 114 -14.69 -6.83 0.70
N VAL A 115 -14.39 -5.83 1.55
CA VAL A 115 -13.81 -4.55 1.08
C VAL A 115 -12.50 -4.80 0.33
N GLY A 116 -11.61 -5.64 0.87
CA GLY A 116 -10.34 -5.98 0.23
C GLY A 116 -10.49 -6.73 -1.10
N VAL A 117 -11.54 -7.56 -1.26
CA VAL A 117 -11.90 -8.13 -2.57
C VAL A 117 -12.21 -7.01 -3.57
N GLY A 118 -13.07 -6.06 -3.19
CA GLY A 118 -13.38 -4.90 -4.03
C GLY A 118 -12.15 -4.03 -4.35
N ASP A 119 -11.22 -3.90 -3.38
CA ASP A 119 -9.95 -3.18 -3.59
C ASP A 119 -9.11 -3.85 -4.69
N ALA A 120 -9.02 -5.18 -4.73
CA ALA A 120 -8.27 -5.90 -5.77
C ALA A 120 -8.84 -5.63 -7.17
N PHE A 121 -10.16 -5.77 -7.35
CA PHE A 121 -10.81 -5.54 -8.65
C PHE A 121 -10.73 -4.07 -9.08
N GLY A 122 -10.99 -3.14 -8.16
CA GLY A 122 -10.90 -1.72 -8.45
C GLY A 122 -9.50 -1.26 -8.82
N ALA A 123 -8.46 -1.74 -8.12
CA ALA A 123 -7.07 -1.40 -8.39
C ALA A 123 -6.59 -1.90 -9.74
N ALA A 124 -6.91 -3.16 -10.10
CA ALA A 124 -6.56 -3.75 -11.40
C ALA A 124 -7.18 -2.96 -12.55
N ALA A 125 -8.49 -2.67 -12.48
CA ALA A 125 -9.19 -1.91 -13.50
C ALA A 125 -8.73 -0.45 -13.61
N ALA A 126 -8.45 0.21 -12.46
CA ALA A 126 -7.94 1.58 -12.44
C ALA A 126 -6.52 1.73 -13.02
N GLY A 127 -5.69 0.67 -12.93
CA GLY A 127 -4.40 0.62 -13.63
C GLY A 127 -4.57 0.48 -15.15
N ALA A 128 -5.49 -0.37 -15.56
CA ALA A 128 -5.70 -0.74 -16.96
C ALA A 128 -6.49 0.29 -17.79
N ILE A 129 -7.29 1.18 -17.17
CA ILE A 129 -8.17 2.12 -17.91
C ILE A 129 -7.41 3.29 -18.55
N ILE A 130 -6.26 3.73 -17.99
CA ILE A 130 -5.56 4.96 -18.40
C ILE A 130 -5.22 4.97 -19.90
N PRO A 131 -4.71 3.88 -20.51
CA PRO A 131 -4.42 3.86 -21.95
C PRO A 131 -5.62 4.05 -22.86
N SER A 132 -6.85 3.79 -22.39
CA SER A 132 -8.07 4.05 -23.16
C SER A 132 -8.59 5.49 -23.04
N LEU A 133 -7.98 6.29 -22.14
CA LEU A 133 -8.45 7.65 -21.84
C LEU A 133 -7.55 8.76 -22.39
N VAL A 134 -6.29 8.43 -22.74
CA VAL A 134 -5.30 9.37 -23.27
C VAL A 134 -4.43 8.69 -24.34
N PRO A 135 -3.89 9.46 -25.31
CA PRO A 135 -2.92 8.94 -26.27
C PRO A 135 -1.62 8.49 -25.61
N ASP A 136 -0.88 7.60 -26.27
CA ASP A 136 0.35 6.97 -25.75
C ASP A 136 1.40 8.01 -25.30
N GLU A 137 1.53 9.14 -26.01
CA GLU A 137 2.47 10.20 -25.64
C GLU A 137 2.13 10.88 -24.32
N LYS A 138 0.88 10.77 -23.84
CA LYS A 138 0.40 11.35 -22.59
C LYS A 138 0.39 10.37 -21.42
N LEU A 139 0.61 9.08 -21.66
CA LEU A 139 0.60 8.04 -20.62
C LEU A 139 1.57 8.33 -19.47
N PRO A 140 2.84 8.77 -19.72
CA PRO A 140 3.75 9.09 -18.62
C PRO A 140 3.21 10.23 -17.73
N ALA A 141 2.67 11.30 -18.35
CA ALA A 141 2.11 12.43 -17.61
C ALA A 141 0.86 12.04 -16.82
N ALA A 142 -0.01 11.18 -17.40
CA ALA A 142 -1.21 10.67 -16.75
C ALA A 142 -0.88 9.84 -15.51
N ASN A 143 0.09 8.93 -15.61
CA ASN A 143 0.55 8.11 -14.49
C ASN A 143 1.22 8.96 -13.39
N VAL A 144 2.02 9.96 -13.74
CA VAL A 144 2.61 10.91 -12.79
C VAL A 144 1.51 11.68 -12.05
N ALA A 145 0.53 12.23 -12.75
CA ALA A 145 -0.57 12.97 -12.15
C ALA A 145 -1.41 12.10 -11.21
N ARG A 146 -1.64 10.82 -11.57
CA ARG A 146 -2.29 9.83 -10.70
C ARG A 146 -1.46 9.55 -9.45
N ASN A 147 -0.16 9.31 -9.59
CA ASN A 147 0.73 9.02 -8.47
C ASN A 147 0.81 10.20 -7.48
N ILE A 148 0.92 11.43 -7.98
CA ILE A 148 0.92 12.64 -7.13
C ILE A 148 -0.40 12.72 -6.34
N MET A 149 -1.53 12.47 -6.98
CA MET A 149 -2.84 12.47 -6.32
C MET A 149 -2.91 11.37 -5.25
N THR A 150 -2.48 10.15 -5.56
CA THR A 150 -2.51 9.03 -4.60
C THR A 150 -1.61 9.32 -3.39
N LYS A 151 -0.38 9.79 -3.62
CA LYS A 151 0.54 10.18 -2.52
C LYS A 151 -0.02 11.36 -1.70
N GLY A 152 -0.66 12.35 -2.35
CA GLY A 152 -1.35 13.44 -1.65
C GLY A 152 -2.49 12.93 -0.76
N ALA A 153 -3.28 11.99 -1.25
CA ALA A 153 -4.37 11.39 -0.49
C ALA A 153 -3.87 10.57 0.72
N THR A 154 -2.72 9.91 0.63
CA THR A 154 -2.12 9.20 1.77
C THR A 154 -1.65 10.13 2.89
N ILE A 155 -1.36 11.41 2.58
CA ILE A 155 -1.05 12.43 3.59
C ILE A 155 -2.34 12.95 4.26
N VAL A 156 -3.29 13.36 3.42
CA VAL A 156 -4.50 14.08 3.88
C VAL A 156 -5.54 13.12 4.46
N GLY A 157 -5.60 11.89 3.92
CA GLY A 157 -6.60 10.90 4.27
C GLY A 157 -6.65 10.52 5.74
N PRO A 158 -5.52 10.17 6.39
CA PRO A 158 -5.51 9.87 7.83
C PRO A 158 -5.96 11.07 8.67
N GLY A 159 -5.60 12.30 8.28
CA GLY A 159 -6.07 13.52 8.94
C GLY A 159 -7.60 13.69 8.82
N ILE A 160 -8.17 13.45 7.62
CA ILE A 160 -9.62 13.44 7.41
C ILE A 160 -10.27 12.34 8.26
N GLY A 161 -9.69 11.13 8.25
CA GLY A 161 -10.16 10.00 9.05
C GLY A 161 -10.18 10.31 10.54
N GLY A 162 -9.08 10.87 11.07
CA GLY A 162 -8.97 11.28 12.46
C GLY A 162 -9.97 12.36 12.84
N ALA A 163 -10.11 13.41 12.03
CA ALA A 163 -11.10 14.47 12.24
C ALA A 163 -12.53 13.93 12.19
N SER A 164 -12.84 13.06 11.23
CA SER A 164 -14.15 12.43 11.11
C SER A 164 -14.48 11.57 12.34
N VAL A 165 -13.52 10.75 12.78
CA VAL A 165 -13.68 9.93 13.99
C VAL A 165 -13.90 10.79 15.23
N PHE A 166 -13.19 11.91 15.36
CA PHE A 166 -13.35 12.85 16.46
C PHE A 166 -14.75 13.49 16.48
N LEU A 167 -15.27 13.87 15.30
CA LEU A 167 -16.54 14.59 15.18
C LEU A 167 -17.78 13.69 15.28
N ILE A 168 -17.75 12.50 14.68
CA ILE A 168 -18.91 11.63 14.49
C ILE A 168 -18.67 10.19 14.96
N GLY A 169 -17.48 9.88 15.48
CA GLY A 169 -17.10 8.54 15.92
C GLY A 169 -16.69 7.61 14.79
N GLY A 170 -15.94 6.55 15.13
CA GLY A 170 -15.37 5.61 14.16
C GLY A 170 -16.43 4.94 13.29
N ARG A 171 -17.53 4.49 13.91
CA ARG A 171 -18.62 3.78 13.23
C ARG A 171 -19.29 4.63 12.13
N LEU A 172 -19.60 5.90 12.39
CA LEU A 172 -20.25 6.77 11.39
C LEU A 172 -19.26 7.28 10.34
N THR A 173 -17.97 7.26 10.62
CA THR A 173 -16.92 7.60 9.63
C THR A 173 -16.94 6.66 8.43
N PHE A 174 -17.41 5.42 8.56
CA PHE A 174 -17.63 4.52 7.42
C PHE A 174 -18.60 5.11 6.38
N LEU A 175 -19.58 5.92 6.79
CA LEU A 175 -20.49 6.58 5.85
C LEU A 175 -19.76 7.58 4.96
N ILE A 176 -18.74 8.29 5.49
CA ILE A 176 -17.92 9.21 4.70
C ILE A 176 -17.17 8.42 3.60
N THR A 177 -16.59 7.28 3.95
CA THR A 177 -15.94 6.38 2.99
C THR A 177 -16.92 5.87 1.94
N ALA A 178 -18.10 5.43 2.34
CA ALA A 178 -19.13 4.94 1.41
C ALA A 178 -19.64 6.04 0.47
N ILE A 179 -19.87 7.25 0.99
CA ILE A 179 -20.26 8.42 0.19
C ILE A 179 -19.17 8.75 -0.83
N ALA A 180 -17.91 8.71 -0.43
CA ALA A 180 -16.79 8.93 -1.37
C ALA A 180 -16.79 7.89 -2.50
N PHE A 181 -17.06 6.61 -2.21
CA PHE A 181 -17.17 5.57 -3.23
C PHE A 181 -18.34 5.83 -4.19
N VAL A 182 -19.50 6.21 -3.68
CA VAL A 182 -20.68 6.54 -4.50
C VAL A 182 -20.42 7.76 -5.38
N ILE A 183 -19.82 8.83 -4.82
CA ILE A 183 -19.48 10.03 -5.60
C ILE A 183 -18.43 9.70 -6.66
N GLY A 184 -17.41 8.91 -6.33
CA GLY A 184 -16.42 8.42 -7.29
C GLY A 184 -17.09 7.68 -8.45
N THR A 185 -18.00 6.77 -8.14
CA THR A 185 -18.77 6.00 -9.13
C THR A 185 -19.60 6.90 -10.06
N TYR A 186 -20.18 7.99 -9.55
CA TYR A 186 -20.92 8.94 -10.38
C TYR A 186 -20.05 9.54 -11.50
N PHE A 187 -18.78 9.84 -11.24
CA PHE A 187 -17.85 10.29 -12.28
C PHE A 187 -17.53 9.18 -13.28
N LEU A 188 -17.40 7.93 -12.83
CA LEU A 188 -17.14 6.80 -13.72
C LEU A 188 -18.29 6.55 -14.70
N PHE A 189 -19.54 6.74 -14.29
CA PHE A 189 -20.69 6.62 -15.20
C PHE A 189 -20.65 7.58 -16.38
N LYS A 190 -19.93 8.71 -16.26
CA LYS A 190 -19.80 9.73 -17.32
C LYS A 190 -18.61 9.48 -18.27
N ILE A 191 -17.80 8.46 -18.01
CA ILE A 191 -16.68 8.09 -18.87
C ILE A 191 -17.21 7.28 -20.06
N GLU A 192 -16.86 7.68 -21.26
CA GLU A 192 -17.02 6.88 -22.46
C GLU A 192 -15.70 6.13 -22.66
N GLU A 193 -15.72 4.82 -22.44
CA GLU A 193 -14.55 3.95 -22.67
C GLU A 193 -14.61 3.45 -24.12
N ASP A 194 -13.57 3.73 -24.90
CA ASP A 194 -13.44 3.18 -26.24
C ASP A 194 -13.04 1.70 -26.10
N ILE A 195 -13.99 0.79 -26.44
CA ILE A 195 -13.86 -0.65 -26.22
C ILE A 195 -13.00 -1.27 -27.34
N ASN A 196 -11.97 -0.62 -27.80
CA ASN A 196 -10.91 -1.29 -28.54
C ASN A 196 -10.04 -2.06 -27.55
N ILE A 197 -10.61 -3.17 -27.06
CA ILE A 197 -9.83 -4.17 -26.33
C ILE A 197 -8.90 -4.78 -27.39
N ASN A 198 -7.70 -4.22 -27.52
CA ASN A 198 -6.61 -4.89 -28.20
C ASN A 198 -6.44 -6.22 -27.47
N LYS A 199 -6.97 -7.28 -28.09
CA LYS A 199 -6.70 -8.66 -27.71
C LYS A 199 -5.22 -8.93 -27.99
N ARG A 200 -4.33 -8.39 -27.10
CA ARG A 200 -3.00 -8.99 -27.01
C ARG A 200 -3.24 -10.44 -26.61
N GLU A 201 -2.69 -11.37 -27.36
CA GLU A 201 -2.60 -12.75 -26.92
C GLU A 201 -1.90 -12.74 -25.58
N GLN A 202 -2.70 -12.88 -24.52
CA GLN A 202 -2.18 -12.89 -23.16
C GLN A 202 -1.73 -14.31 -22.85
N GLU A 203 -0.52 -14.43 -22.41
CA GLU A 203 -0.02 -15.70 -21.90
C GLU A 203 -0.81 -16.09 -20.64
N PRO A 204 -0.99 -17.40 -20.37
CA PRO A 204 -1.64 -17.86 -19.15
C PRO A 204 -0.92 -17.30 -17.92
N PHE A 205 -1.68 -16.80 -16.92
CA PHE A 205 -1.16 -16.23 -15.67
C PHE A 205 -0.01 -17.05 -15.04
N PHE A 206 -0.14 -18.38 -15.02
CA PHE A 206 0.90 -19.25 -14.46
C PHE A 206 2.21 -19.23 -15.26
N VAL A 207 2.15 -18.96 -16.57
CA VAL A 207 3.35 -18.81 -17.40
C VAL A 207 4.05 -17.51 -17.06
N GLU A 208 3.31 -16.40 -16.98
CA GLU A 208 3.86 -15.10 -16.59
C GLU A 208 4.45 -15.12 -15.18
N LEU A 209 3.74 -15.76 -14.23
CA LEU A 209 4.22 -15.92 -12.85
C LEU A 209 5.53 -16.74 -12.82
N ARG A 210 5.60 -17.84 -13.57
CA ARG A 210 6.80 -18.68 -13.65
C ARG A 210 7.99 -17.93 -14.24
N GLU A 211 7.77 -17.15 -15.30
CA GLU A 211 8.83 -16.34 -15.90
C GLU A 211 9.32 -15.24 -14.96
N GLY A 212 8.40 -14.55 -14.28
CA GLY A 212 8.76 -13.57 -13.27
C GLY A 212 9.56 -14.19 -12.12
N LEU A 213 9.14 -15.33 -11.56
CA LEU A 213 9.87 -16.06 -10.51
C LEU A 213 11.25 -16.52 -11.01
N ARG A 214 11.35 -16.96 -12.27
CA ARG A 214 12.63 -17.31 -12.87
C ARG A 214 13.54 -16.08 -12.95
N THR A 215 13.02 -14.94 -13.44
CA THR A 215 13.77 -13.69 -13.52
C THR A 215 14.27 -13.24 -12.14
N VAL A 216 13.43 -13.29 -11.12
CA VAL A 216 13.80 -12.96 -9.73
C VAL A 216 14.86 -13.91 -9.20
N ARG A 217 14.78 -15.21 -9.51
CA ARG A 217 15.79 -16.20 -9.12
C ARG A 217 17.11 -16.00 -9.84
N ASP A 218 17.05 -15.63 -11.12
CA ASP A 218 18.24 -15.44 -11.95
C ASP A 218 18.98 -14.13 -11.63
N ILE A 219 18.35 -13.21 -10.87
CA ILE A 219 18.96 -11.97 -10.37
C ILE A 219 19.01 -12.00 -8.84
N PRO A 220 20.08 -12.56 -8.23
CA PRO A 220 20.11 -12.86 -6.79
C PRO A 220 19.82 -11.68 -5.88
N TRP A 221 20.29 -10.47 -6.23
CA TRP A 221 20.04 -9.28 -5.42
C TRP A 221 18.54 -8.89 -5.39
N ILE A 222 17.81 -9.06 -6.50
CA ILE A 222 16.36 -8.78 -6.56
C ILE A 222 15.60 -9.74 -5.62
N GLY A 223 15.86 -11.05 -5.75
CA GLY A 223 15.24 -12.05 -4.90
C GLY A 223 15.53 -11.83 -3.41
N ALA A 224 16.76 -11.46 -3.10
CA ALA A 224 17.16 -11.16 -1.74
C ALA A 224 16.45 -9.92 -1.16
N PHE A 225 16.33 -8.84 -1.94
CA PHE A 225 15.58 -7.64 -1.53
C PHE A 225 14.09 -7.94 -1.32
N ILE A 226 13.44 -8.65 -2.24
CA ILE A 226 12.03 -9.04 -2.11
C ILE A 226 11.84 -9.86 -0.84
N LEU A 227 12.67 -10.88 -0.60
CA LEU A 227 12.56 -11.71 0.59
C LEU A 227 12.78 -10.90 1.88
N MET A 228 13.80 -10.04 1.91
CA MET A 228 14.08 -9.18 3.06
C MET A 228 12.87 -8.31 3.39
N VAL A 229 12.34 -7.57 2.40
CA VAL A 229 11.20 -6.67 2.61
C VAL A 229 9.96 -7.45 3.02
N SER A 230 9.67 -8.59 2.38
CA SER A 230 8.53 -9.45 2.74
C SER A 230 8.54 -9.84 4.22
N VAL A 231 9.69 -10.28 4.74
CA VAL A 231 9.81 -10.67 6.14
C VAL A 231 9.81 -9.45 7.07
N GLN A 232 10.40 -8.33 6.66
CA GLN A 232 10.34 -7.09 7.44
C GLN A 232 8.93 -6.53 7.52
N LEU A 233 8.14 -6.57 6.44
CA LEU A 233 6.73 -6.20 6.46
C LEU A 233 5.90 -7.10 7.39
N MET A 234 6.19 -8.41 7.39
CA MET A 234 5.53 -9.36 8.27
C MET A 234 5.84 -9.12 9.75
N VAL A 235 7.10 -8.81 10.10
CA VAL A 235 7.55 -8.72 11.50
C VAL A 235 7.43 -7.30 12.05
N VAL A 236 7.86 -6.30 11.29
CA VAL A 236 7.99 -4.91 11.78
C VAL A 236 6.73 -4.10 11.45
N ILE A 237 6.40 -3.99 10.16
CA ILE A 237 5.30 -3.14 9.72
C ILE A 237 3.93 -3.68 10.18
N ALA A 238 3.76 -5.00 10.23
CA ALA A 238 2.55 -5.59 10.79
C ALA A 238 2.39 -5.24 12.27
N ALA A 239 3.49 -5.29 13.06
CA ALA A 239 3.46 -4.92 14.48
C ALA A 239 3.09 -3.44 14.66
N GLU A 240 3.73 -2.54 13.93
CA GLU A 240 3.41 -1.09 13.98
C GLU A 240 1.95 -0.82 13.60
N THR A 241 1.48 -1.43 12.51
CA THR A 241 0.13 -1.19 11.98
C THR A 241 -0.95 -1.59 13.00
N VAL A 242 -0.72 -2.68 13.72
CA VAL A 242 -1.65 -3.20 14.74
C VAL A 242 -1.50 -2.47 16.07
N LEU A 243 -0.27 -2.21 16.51
CA LEU A 243 0.00 -1.69 17.86
C LEU A 243 -0.09 -0.17 17.97
N LEU A 244 0.17 0.59 16.89
CA LEU A 244 0.09 2.05 16.93
C LEU A 244 -1.27 2.57 17.43
N PRO A 245 -2.44 2.15 16.89
CA PRO A 245 -3.73 2.59 17.43
C PRO A 245 -4.00 2.09 18.85
N VAL A 246 -3.56 0.87 19.20
CA VAL A 246 -3.73 0.29 20.53
C VAL A 246 -2.96 1.08 21.58
N ILE A 247 -1.68 1.35 21.31
CA ILE A 247 -0.80 2.12 22.20
C ILE A 247 -1.28 3.58 22.29
N SER A 248 -1.61 4.19 21.15
CA SER A 248 -2.11 5.58 21.11
C SER A 248 -3.30 5.76 22.04
N ARG A 249 -4.24 4.84 22.02
CA ARG A 249 -5.43 4.89 22.86
C ARG A 249 -5.14 4.60 24.32
N ARG A 250 -4.32 3.59 24.61
CA ARG A 250 -4.02 3.19 25.99
C ARG A 250 -3.18 4.24 26.73
N GLU A 251 -2.12 4.75 26.09
CA GLU A 251 -1.15 5.63 26.74
C GLU A 251 -1.59 7.12 26.75
N PHE A 252 -2.39 7.55 25.76
CA PHE A 252 -2.74 8.96 25.61
C PHE A 252 -4.25 9.23 25.67
N ASP A 253 -5.06 8.20 25.92
CA ASP A 253 -6.54 8.28 25.91
C ASP A 253 -7.08 9.03 24.66
N SER A 254 -6.39 8.85 23.53
CA SER A 254 -6.65 9.60 22.30
C SER A 254 -6.27 8.80 21.05
N ASN A 255 -7.08 8.93 19.99
CA ASN A 255 -6.75 8.41 18.66
C ASN A 255 -5.96 9.43 17.81
N THR A 256 -5.75 10.66 18.30
CA THR A 256 -5.06 11.73 17.58
C THR A 256 -3.61 11.38 17.24
N PRO A 257 -2.77 10.83 18.16
CA PRO A 257 -1.41 10.43 17.82
C PRO A 257 -1.35 9.41 16.70
N PHE A 258 -2.28 8.45 16.66
CA PHE A 258 -2.38 7.48 15.56
C PHE A 258 -2.63 8.16 14.20
N ALA A 259 -3.66 9.00 14.11
CA ALA A 259 -4.02 9.68 12.87
C ALA A 259 -2.91 10.61 12.36
N LEU A 260 -2.30 11.39 13.29
CA LEU A 260 -1.20 12.30 12.94
C LEU A 260 0.08 11.55 12.60
N ALA A 261 0.41 10.44 13.26
CA ALA A 261 1.57 9.63 12.96
C ALA A 261 1.49 9.03 11.53
N ALA A 262 0.32 8.53 11.13
CA ALA A 262 0.10 8.03 9.77
C ALA A 262 0.29 9.12 8.71
N SER A 263 -0.24 10.34 8.94
CA SER A 263 -0.02 11.49 8.06
C SER A 263 1.45 11.93 8.04
N ALA A 264 2.10 11.99 9.19
CA ALA A 264 3.50 12.38 9.34
C ALA A 264 4.44 11.42 8.62
N PHE A 265 4.20 10.11 8.70
CA PHE A 265 4.94 9.10 7.96
C PHE A 265 4.85 9.33 6.44
N ALA A 266 3.66 9.58 5.92
CA ALA A 266 3.47 9.87 4.50
C ALA A 266 4.17 11.17 4.08
N ILE A 267 4.12 12.22 4.91
CA ILE A 267 4.85 13.48 4.69
C ILE A 267 6.36 13.21 4.61
N GLY A 268 6.91 12.48 5.59
CA GLY A 268 8.33 12.10 5.61
C GLY A 268 8.75 11.36 4.34
N SER A 269 7.97 10.38 3.91
CA SER A 269 8.22 9.61 2.68
C SER A 269 8.27 10.49 1.43
N ILE A 270 7.34 11.45 1.29
CA ILE A 270 7.32 12.33 0.12
C ILE A 270 8.49 13.32 0.14
N ILE A 271 8.78 13.93 1.28
CA ILE A 271 9.90 14.88 1.40
C ILE A 271 11.20 14.17 1.04
N SER A 272 11.43 12.97 1.58
CA SER A 272 12.65 12.20 1.30
C SER A 272 12.75 11.75 -0.15
N ALA A 273 11.64 11.36 -0.79
CA ALA A 273 11.61 11.01 -2.21
C ALA A 273 12.00 12.22 -3.10
N LEU A 274 11.46 13.42 -2.80
CA LEU A 274 11.80 14.64 -3.52
C LEU A 274 13.27 15.05 -3.34
N LEU A 275 13.81 14.89 -2.15
CA LEU A 275 15.23 15.16 -1.87
C LEU A 275 16.13 14.16 -2.60
N CYS A 276 15.73 12.89 -2.65
CA CYS A 276 16.49 11.80 -3.27
C CYS A 276 16.73 12.01 -4.77
N VAL A 277 15.80 12.65 -5.49
CA VAL A 277 15.94 12.93 -6.94
C VAL A 277 17.23 13.69 -7.27
N LYS A 278 17.73 14.51 -6.36
CA LYS A 278 18.93 15.33 -6.54
C LYS A 278 20.22 14.64 -6.07
N ILE A 279 20.09 13.51 -5.35
CA ILE A 279 21.23 12.85 -4.69
C ILE A 279 21.72 11.71 -5.58
N LYS A 280 22.96 11.82 -6.07
CA LYS A 280 23.66 10.75 -6.77
C LYS A 280 24.57 10.02 -5.79
N VAL A 281 24.34 8.72 -5.60
CA VAL A 281 25.14 7.88 -4.72
C VAL A 281 25.92 6.85 -5.54
N LYS A 282 27.14 6.50 -5.09
CA LYS A 282 27.99 5.52 -5.79
C LYS A 282 27.49 4.07 -5.58
N HIS A 283 27.00 3.77 -4.40
CA HIS A 283 26.52 2.45 -3.98
C HIS A 283 25.05 2.53 -3.55
N GLU A 284 24.14 2.54 -4.53
CA GLU A 284 22.70 2.77 -4.32
C GLU A 284 22.11 1.76 -3.33
N GLY A 285 22.45 0.48 -3.44
CA GLY A 285 21.93 -0.55 -2.56
C GLY A 285 22.43 -0.43 -1.12
N TYR A 286 23.71 -0.07 -0.95
CA TYR A 286 24.26 0.14 0.38
C TYR A 286 23.58 1.29 1.11
N VAL A 287 23.46 2.44 0.44
CA VAL A 287 22.81 3.63 1.01
C VAL A 287 21.31 3.41 1.23
N SER A 288 20.65 2.72 0.29
CA SER A 288 19.23 2.38 0.39
C SER A 288 18.93 1.54 1.64
N ILE A 289 19.70 0.46 1.86
CA ILE A 289 19.56 -0.38 3.04
C ILE A 289 19.84 0.40 4.31
N PHE A 290 20.87 1.23 4.32
CA PHE A 290 21.23 2.04 5.50
C PHE A 290 20.14 3.05 5.85
N VAL A 291 19.56 3.72 4.85
CA VAL A 291 18.43 4.63 5.04
C VAL A 291 17.17 3.86 5.49
N TRP A 292 16.92 2.70 4.91
CA TRP A 292 15.80 1.84 5.29
C TRP A 292 15.86 1.36 6.75
N MET A 293 17.07 1.22 7.33
CA MET A 293 17.22 0.89 8.75
C MET A 293 16.58 1.92 9.70
N PHE A 294 16.45 3.19 9.30
CA PHE A 294 15.83 4.22 10.14
C PHE A 294 14.34 4.00 10.39
N ILE A 295 13.69 3.07 9.69
CA ILE A 295 12.29 2.73 9.96
C ILE A 295 12.08 2.23 11.40
N ILE A 296 13.13 1.68 12.04
CA ILE A 296 13.06 1.21 13.44
C ILE A 296 12.73 2.30 14.45
N ILE A 297 12.86 3.57 14.06
CA ILE A 297 12.51 4.72 14.95
C ILE A 297 11.02 4.63 15.33
N ALA A 298 10.15 4.17 14.42
CA ALA A 298 8.72 4.04 14.69
C ALA A 298 8.40 2.96 15.73
N PRO A 299 8.78 1.67 15.58
CA PRO A 299 8.52 0.65 16.60
C PRO A 299 9.23 0.94 17.91
N LEU A 300 10.43 1.55 17.92
CA LEU A 300 11.09 1.96 19.15
C LEU A 300 10.33 3.09 19.87
N ALA A 301 9.75 4.05 19.14
CA ALA A 301 8.90 5.06 19.74
C ALA A 301 7.63 4.47 20.35
N LEU A 302 7.08 3.42 19.77
CA LEU A 302 5.96 2.67 20.35
C LEU A 302 6.37 1.84 21.58
N ALA A 303 7.58 1.28 21.58
CA ALA A 303 8.12 0.55 22.73
C ALA A 303 8.38 1.46 23.96
N PHE A 304 8.59 2.76 23.70
CA PHE A 304 8.83 3.79 24.73
C PHE A 304 7.94 5.02 24.48
N PRO A 305 6.62 4.94 24.70
CA PRO A 305 5.67 5.98 24.32
C PRO A 305 5.70 7.16 25.29
N VAL A 306 6.68 8.06 25.14
CA VAL A 306 6.90 9.21 26.02
C VAL A 306 5.78 10.26 25.87
N SER A 307 5.36 10.56 24.63
CA SER A 307 4.26 11.47 24.34
C SER A 307 3.70 11.23 22.94
N GLY A 308 2.46 11.65 22.69
CA GLY A 308 1.85 11.58 21.36
C GLY A 308 2.64 12.35 20.30
N THR A 309 3.17 13.53 20.65
CA THR A 309 4.03 14.33 19.76
C THR A 309 5.33 13.60 19.43
N PHE A 310 5.94 12.91 20.39
CA PHE A 310 7.13 12.09 20.17
C PHE A 310 6.87 10.99 19.14
N ILE A 311 5.73 10.29 19.25
CA ILE A 311 5.33 9.27 18.26
C ILE A 311 5.16 9.89 16.86
N VAL A 312 4.49 11.04 16.76
CA VAL A 312 4.29 11.73 15.46
C VAL A 312 5.62 12.10 14.81
N ILE A 313 6.57 12.64 15.58
CA ILE A 313 7.91 12.99 15.09
C ILE A 313 8.69 11.73 14.68
N ALA A 314 8.61 10.66 15.47
CA ALA A 314 9.25 9.39 15.16
C ALA A 314 8.74 8.78 13.83
N TYR A 315 7.43 8.85 13.60
CA TYR A 315 6.83 8.39 12.35
C TYR A 315 7.18 9.28 11.16
N LEU A 316 7.30 10.60 11.34
CA LEU A 316 7.83 11.49 10.31
C LEU A 316 9.25 11.08 9.90
N LEU A 317 10.13 10.85 10.88
CA LEU A 317 11.52 10.43 10.64
C LEU A 317 11.59 9.02 10.02
N ALA A 318 10.79 8.07 10.50
CA ALA A 318 10.70 6.74 9.91
C ALA A 318 10.23 6.81 8.44
N GLY A 319 9.26 7.68 8.13
CA GLY A 319 8.80 7.93 6.77
C GLY A 319 9.90 8.37 5.81
N PHE A 320 10.90 9.13 6.29
CA PHE A 320 12.05 9.52 5.48
C PHE A 320 12.85 8.33 4.91
N SER A 321 12.78 7.16 5.52
CA SER A 321 13.46 5.97 5.03
C SER A 321 12.83 5.38 3.76
N VAL A 322 11.54 5.60 3.55
CA VAL A 322 10.76 4.96 2.47
C VAL A 322 11.02 5.58 1.11
N GLY A 323 11.08 6.91 1.01
CA GLY A 323 11.20 7.61 -0.26
C GLY A 323 12.46 7.23 -1.07
N PRO A 324 13.67 7.28 -0.49
CA PRO A 324 14.89 6.84 -1.15
C PRO A 324 14.88 5.35 -1.52
N TRP A 325 14.36 4.50 -0.61
CA TRP A 325 14.20 3.08 -0.85
C TRP A 325 13.37 2.81 -2.11
N GLU A 326 12.14 3.34 -2.21
CA GLU A 326 11.27 3.15 -3.37
C GLU A 326 11.89 3.68 -4.67
N ALA A 327 12.56 4.85 -4.62
CA ALA A 327 13.14 5.49 -5.78
C ALA A 327 14.33 4.69 -6.36
N TRP A 328 15.27 4.28 -5.52
CA TRP A 328 16.44 3.51 -5.95
C TRP A 328 16.08 2.08 -6.35
N TRP A 329 15.18 1.41 -5.61
CA TRP A 329 14.66 0.10 -5.96
C TRP A 329 14.03 0.10 -7.35
N SER A 330 13.06 0.99 -7.60
CA SER A 330 12.37 1.07 -8.90
C SER A 330 13.34 1.38 -10.04
N SER A 331 14.30 2.31 -9.82
CA SER A 331 15.30 2.68 -10.81
C SER A 331 16.26 1.53 -11.11
N ALA A 332 16.67 0.77 -10.09
CA ALA A 332 17.57 -0.37 -10.25
C ALA A 332 16.88 -1.51 -11.00
N VAL A 333 15.63 -1.85 -10.66
CA VAL A 333 14.85 -2.87 -11.40
C VAL A 333 14.68 -2.46 -12.87
N GLN A 334 14.35 -1.19 -13.15
CA GLN A 334 14.20 -0.70 -14.52
C GLN A 334 15.51 -0.74 -15.32
N ARG A 335 16.65 -0.60 -14.67
CA ARG A 335 17.97 -0.64 -15.31
C ARG A 335 18.45 -2.06 -15.59
N GLU A 336 18.22 -2.98 -14.64
CA GLU A 336 18.81 -4.32 -14.64
C GLU A 336 17.88 -5.39 -15.26
N VAL A 337 16.56 -5.11 -15.34
CA VAL A 337 15.56 -6.05 -15.86
C VAL A 337 15.09 -5.60 -17.25
N PRO A 338 15.06 -6.50 -18.25
CA PRO A 338 14.51 -6.18 -19.57
C PRO A 338 13.06 -5.64 -19.49
N ALA A 339 12.74 -4.64 -20.31
CA ALA A 339 11.49 -3.89 -20.23
C ALA A 339 10.21 -4.77 -20.22
N HIS A 340 10.21 -5.86 -21.00
CA HIS A 340 9.08 -6.80 -21.09
C HIS A 340 8.89 -7.67 -19.83
N LEU A 341 9.91 -7.78 -18.95
CA LEU A 341 9.88 -8.55 -17.70
C LEU A 341 9.68 -7.67 -16.45
N GLN A 342 9.86 -6.35 -16.56
CA GLN A 342 9.77 -5.43 -15.42
C GLN A 342 8.41 -5.53 -14.71
N GLY A 343 7.31 -5.58 -15.45
CA GLY A 343 5.97 -5.73 -14.88
C GLY A 343 5.82 -7.02 -14.08
N ARG A 344 6.40 -8.13 -14.56
CA ARG A 344 6.38 -9.42 -13.88
C ARG A 344 7.19 -9.39 -12.57
N VAL A 345 8.37 -8.76 -12.59
CA VAL A 345 9.21 -8.59 -11.39
C VAL A 345 8.50 -7.72 -10.34
N PHE A 346 7.91 -6.57 -10.74
CA PHE A 346 7.14 -5.72 -9.81
C PHE A 346 5.89 -6.42 -9.26
N SER A 347 5.23 -7.27 -10.05
CA SER A 347 4.11 -8.08 -9.56
C SER A 347 4.54 -9.08 -8.50
N ILE A 348 5.68 -9.75 -8.69
CA ILE A 348 6.25 -10.68 -7.70
C ILE A 348 6.72 -9.94 -6.45
N ASP A 349 7.35 -8.78 -6.62
CA ASP A 349 7.72 -7.91 -5.49
C ASP A 349 6.48 -7.56 -4.66
N HIS A 350 5.42 -7.08 -5.30
CA HIS A 350 4.18 -6.74 -4.61
C HIS A 350 3.52 -7.95 -3.93
N MET A 351 3.43 -9.09 -4.63
CA MET A 351 2.89 -10.33 -4.06
C MET A 351 3.75 -10.86 -2.90
N GLY A 352 5.06 -10.84 -3.03
CA GLY A 352 5.99 -11.26 -1.99
C GLY A 352 5.90 -10.34 -0.78
N SER A 353 6.01 -9.04 -1.00
CA SER A 353 6.00 -8.03 0.05
C SER A 353 4.66 -7.98 0.80
N ALA A 354 3.52 -8.01 0.10
CA ALA A 354 2.21 -7.98 0.72
C ALA A 354 1.74 -9.36 1.24
N GLY A 355 2.21 -10.46 0.65
CA GLY A 355 1.69 -11.81 0.91
C GLY A 355 1.93 -12.34 2.31
N LEU A 356 3.04 -11.97 2.95
CA LEU A 356 3.35 -12.39 4.32
C LEU A 356 2.75 -11.46 5.39
N MET A 357 2.38 -10.24 5.04
CA MET A 357 1.89 -9.25 5.99
C MET A 357 0.63 -9.69 6.76
N PRO A 358 -0.40 -10.37 6.16
CA PRO A 358 -1.55 -10.89 6.89
C PRO A 358 -1.17 -11.88 7.99
N ILE A 359 -0.17 -12.72 7.73
CA ILE A 359 0.35 -13.66 8.72
C ILE A 359 0.95 -12.90 9.90
N GLY A 360 1.78 -11.89 9.63
CA GLY A 360 2.32 -11.02 10.66
C GLY A 360 1.21 -10.37 11.50
N MET A 361 0.24 -9.74 10.85
CA MET A 361 -0.88 -9.08 11.54
C MET A 361 -1.68 -10.04 12.44
N ALA A 362 -1.95 -11.27 11.97
CA ALA A 362 -2.67 -12.27 12.73
C ALA A 362 -1.88 -12.76 13.96
N LEU A 363 -0.56 -12.77 13.85
CA LEU A 363 0.33 -13.26 14.92
C LEU A 363 0.65 -12.21 15.99
N ILE A 364 0.39 -10.91 15.75
CA ILE A 364 0.75 -9.84 16.70
C ILE A 364 0.10 -10.05 18.08
N GLY A 365 -1.19 -10.35 18.14
CA GLY A 365 -1.87 -10.57 19.42
C GLY A 365 -1.27 -11.74 20.22
N PRO A 366 -1.16 -12.95 19.66
CA PRO A 366 -0.45 -14.06 20.30
C PRO A 366 1.01 -13.72 20.69
N ALA A 367 1.74 -13.00 19.83
CA ALA A 367 3.13 -12.64 20.12
C ALA A 367 3.23 -11.64 21.28
N VAL A 368 2.33 -10.68 21.36
CA VAL A 368 2.23 -9.75 22.52
C VAL A 368 1.92 -10.51 23.79
N ALA A 369 1.02 -11.50 23.74
CA ALA A 369 0.68 -12.32 24.91
C ALA A 369 1.85 -13.18 25.41
N LEU A 370 2.71 -13.63 24.50
CA LEU A 370 3.86 -14.49 24.83
C LEU A 370 5.09 -13.71 25.29
N PHE A 371 5.42 -12.64 24.58
CA PHE A 371 6.70 -11.92 24.74
C PHE A 371 6.57 -10.59 25.47
N GLY A 372 5.37 -10.02 25.52
CA GLY A 372 5.17 -8.63 25.89
C GLY A 372 5.24 -7.69 24.66
N GLU A 373 4.56 -6.56 24.76
CA GLU A 373 4.45 -5.60 23.65
C GLU A 373 5.77 -4.87 23.39
N LYS A 374 6.42 -4.41 24.46
CA LYS A 374 7.69 -3.70 24.41
C LYS A 374 8.79 -4.58 23.85
N GLU A 375 8.91 -5.81 24.35
CA GLU A 375 9.89 -6.80 23.95
C GLU A 375 9.70 -7.21 22.50
N LEU A 376 8.44 -7.36 22.05
CA LEU A 376 8.11 -7.63 20.65
C LEU A 376 8.59 -6.50 19.72
N LEU A 377 8.32 -5.22 20.06
CA LEU A 377 8.72 -4.07 19.26
C LEU A 377 10.25 -3.89 19.21
N ILE A 378 10.94 -4.12 20.34
CA ILE A 378 12.40 -4.08 20.38
C ILE A 378 12.97 -5.25 19.58
N GLY A 379 12.44 -6.46 19.75
CA GLY A 379 12.87 -7.65 19.00
C GLY A 379 12.67 -7.48 17.50
N ALA A 380 11.55 -6.92 17.07
CA ALA A 380 11.28 -6.58 15.66
C ALA A 380 12.28 -5.56 15.11
N SER A 381 12.65 -4.55 15.91
CA SER A 381 13.66 -3.55 15.54
C SER A 381 15.06 -4.16 15.38
N ILE A 382 15.46 -5.02 16.33
CA ILE A 382 16.73 -5.74 16.25
C ILE A 382 16.74 -6.67 15.03
N PHE A 383 15.68 -7.42 14.81
CA PHE A 383 15.53 -8.30 13.66
C PHE A 383 15.65 -7.52 12.34
N HIS A 384 15.01 -6.35 12.24
CA HIS A 384 15.10 -5.48 11.06
C HIS A 384 16.56 -5.11 10.74
N VAL A 385 17.31 -4.69 11.75
CA VAL A 385 18.72 -4.31 11.57
C VAL A 385 19.56 -5.52 11.17
N LEU A 386 19.38 -6.67 11.82
CA LEU A 386 20.15 -7.87 11.55
C LEU A 386 19.93 -8.39 10.13
N ILE A 387 18.69 -8.45 9.65
CA ILE A 387 18.39 -8.91 8.29
C ILE A 387 18.88 -7.91 7.24
N SER A 388 18.81 -6.61 7.54
CA SER A 388 19.34 -5.54 6.68
C SER A 388 20.87 -5.64 6.51
N PHE A 389 21.61 -6.01 7.55
CA PHE A 389 23.05 -6.31 7.43
C PHE A 389 23.32 -7.64 6.74
N ALA A 390 22.49 -8.65 7.00
CA ALA A 390 22.69 -9.97 6.39
C ALA A 390 22.59 -9.95 4.87
N ILE A 391 21.65 -9.17 4.31
CA ILE A 391 21.46 -9.08 2.85
C ILE A 391 22.65 -8.45 2.12
N LEU A 392 23.44 -7.62 2.79
CA LEU A 392 24.64 -6.99 2.18
C LEU A 392 25.69 -8.02 1.76
N ARG A 393 25.61 -9.27 2.24
CA ARG A 393 26.46 -10.38 1.83
C ARG A 393 26.06 -10.98 0.48
N VAL A 394 24.85 -10.68 -0.02
CA VAL A 394 24.39 -11.22 -1.30
C VAL A 394 25.06 -10.46 -2.45
N PRO A 395 25.63 -11.17 -3.43
CA PRO A 395 26.25 -10.52 -4.60
C PRO A 395 25.26 -9.61 -5.34
N GLY A 396 25.73 -8.41 -5.70
CA GLY A 396 24.94 -7.41 -6.43
C GLY A 396 24.09 -6.50 -5.54
N VAL A 397 23.79 -6.85 -4.30
CA VAL A 397 22.96 -6.05 -3.37
C VAL A 397 23.57 -4.67 -3.12
N LYS A 398 24.89 -4.59 -2.90
CA LYS A 398 25.59 -3.34 -2.58
C LYS A 398 25.37 -2.23 -3.60
N ASP A 399 25.36 -2.58 -4.88
CA ASP A 399 25.25 -1.64 -5.98
C ASP A 399 23.92 -1.71 -6.74
N MET A 400 23.02 -2.61 -6.31
CA MET A 400 21.78 -2.96 -7.04
C MET A 400 22.06 -3.24 -8.52
N LYS A 401 23.10 -4.03 -8.79
CA LYS A 401 23.55 -4.40 -10.14
C LYS A 401 23.82 -5.88 -10.22
N MET A 402 23.70 -6.42 -11.44
CA MET A 402 24.19 -7.77 -11.73
C MET A 402 25.69 -7.86 -11.44
N PRO A 403 26.15 -8.92 -10.76
CA PRO A 403 27.58 -9.18 -10.64
C PRO A 403 28.22 -9.31 -12.02
N ALA A 404 29.47 -8.83 -12.18
CA ALA A 404 30.19 -8.81 -13.47
C ALA A 404 30.32 -10.20 -14.14
N ASN A 405 30.17 -11.29 -13.36
CA ASN A 405 30.25 -12.68 -13.80
C ASN A 405 28.88 -13.28 -14.20
N TYR A 406 27.83 -12.47 -14.24
CA TYR A 406 26.47 -12.89 -14.57
C TYR A 406 26.07 -12.36 -15.94
N SER A 407 25.95 -13.23 -16.93
CA SER A 407 25.35 -12.88 -18.23
C SER A 407 23.91 -13.39 -18.30
N TYR A 408 22.99 -12.50 -18.64
CA TYR A 408 21.57 -12.84 -18.85
C TYR A 408 21.49 -13.76 -20.09
N GLY A 409 21.23 -15.05 -19.88
CA GLY A 409 20.95 -16.01 -20.96
C GLY A 409 21.98 -17.10 -21.25
N GLU A 410 23.13 -17.16 -20.58
CA GLU A 410 24.13 -18.24 -20.79
C GLU A 410 23.84 -19.56 -20.06
N GLN A 411 22.70 -19.65 -19.35
CA GLN A 411 22.21 -20.91 -18.75
C GLN A 411 20.94 -21.39 -19.43
N ARG A 412 20.94 -21.36 -20.77
CA ARG A 412 19.92 -22.04 -21.56
C ARG A 412 20.39 -23.42 -22.00
#